data_7bdd1767baf5a95b475d51fcf6699614
#
_entry.id   7bdd1767baf5a95b475d51fcf6699614
#
_cell.length_a   1.000
_cell.length_b   1.000
_cell.length_c   1.000
_cell.angle_alpha   90.00
_cell.angle_beta   90.00
_cell.angle_gamma   90.00
#
_symmetry.space_group_name_H-M   'P 1'
#
loop_
_entity.id
_entity.type
_entity.pdbx_description
1 polymer ?
#
loop_
_entity_poly.entity_id
_entity_poly.type
_entity_poly.pdbx_seq_one_letter_code
_entity_poly.pdbx_strand_id
1 'polypeptide(L)'
;MNFNSESAIFTSSKDFNILDFSQMNKYLIKKKIKYLIHVAGLSRPMSIHENNISKSINLNIIGTANIVKVCKKNNIKLIYISTNYVYPGVKGNYNENSPLKPFNNYAWSKLGGEASVQLYKNSLILRVCMTDFPFTHKKAITGAKTSFMFNKYVAKIIPLILDEKGILNIGGKKREIINFANKFSNKRIASIHLNKIKNYPKDTSLNINKLKKLLIEKKLNISDYIK
;
A
#
# COMPACT_ATOMS: atom_id res chain seq x y z
N MET A 1 -18.10 8.16 1.82
CA MET A 1 -18.64 7.35 0.70
C MET A 1 -17.98 6.00 0.76
N ASN A 2 -18.68 4.95 1.10
CA ASN A 2 -18.24 3.61 0.75
C ASN A 2 -18.50 3.44 -0.75
N PHE A 3 -17.66 2.71 -1.48
CA PHE A 3 -18.01 2.32 -2.83
C PHE A 3 -19.36 1.59 -2.77
N ASN A 4 -20.37 2.15 -3.43
CA ASN A 4 -21.63 1.44 -3.59
C ASN A 4 -21.35 0.18 -4.39
N SER A 5 -21.95 -0.95 -4.01
CA SER A 5 -21.81 -2.23 -4.73
C SER A 5 -22.21 -2.12 -6.22
N GLU A 6 -23.03 -1.14 -6.56
CA GLU A 6 -23.45 -0.85 -7.95
C GLU A 6 -22.36 -0.15 -8.79
N SER A 7 -21.38 0.53 -8.16
CA SER A 7 -20.32 1.28 -8.86
C SER A 7 -18.94 0.63 -8.80
N ALA A 8 -18.77 -0.45 -8.05
CA ALA A 8 -17.50 -1.13 -7.87
C ALA A 8 -17.59 -2.63 -8.16
N ILE A 9 -16.64 -3.12 -8.97
CA ILE A 9 -16.48 -4.54 -9.26
C ILE A 9 -15.28 -5.05 -8.47
N PHE A 10 -15.51 -6.01 -7.58
CA PHE A 10 -14.46 -6.67 -6.82
C PHE A 10 -14.02 -7.94 -7.57
N THR A 11 -12.75 -7.98 -7.96
CA THR A 11 -12.18 -9.09 -8.72
C THR A 11 -11.18 -9.89 -7.92
N SER A 12 -11.00 -11.15 -8.30
CA SER A 12 -10.07 -12.10 -7.71
C SER A 12 -9.32 -12.88 -8.80
N SER A 13 -8.42 -13.78 -8.40
CA SER A 13 -7.75 -14.71 -9.31
C SER A 13 -8.71 -15.71 -10.01
N LYS A 14 -9.97 -15.80 -9.55
CA LYS A 14 -11.01 -16.60 -10.23
C LYS A 14 -11.57 -15.88 -11.46
N ASP A 15 -11.51 -14.56 -11.50
CA ASP A 15 -12.02 -13.75 -12.60
C ASP A 15 -10.98 -13.63 -13.71
N PHE A 16 -9.72 -13.40 -13.37
CA PHE A 16 -8.58 -13.39 -14.28
C PHE A 16 -7.24 -13.53 -13.55
N ASN A 17 -6.25 -14.06 -14.27
CA ASN A 17 -4.87 -14.12 -13.80
C ASN A 17 -4.12 -12.85 -14.22
N ILE A 18 -3.51 -12.13 -13.28
CA ILE A 18 -2.70 -10.93 -13.57
C ILE A 18 -1.43 -11.22 -14.37
N LEU A 19 -1.02 -12.49 -14.47
CA LEU A 19 0.08 -12.93 -15.33
C LEU A 19 -0.36 -13.17 -16.77
N ASP A 20 -1.66 -13.31 -17.02
CA ASP A 20 -2.24 -13.48 -18.37
C ASP A 20 -2.81 -12.15 -18.87
N PHE A 21 -2.01 -11.47 -19.68
CA PHE A 21 -2.40 -10.19 -20.29
C PHE A 21 -3.67 -10.29 -21.13
N SER A 22 -3.81 -11.37 -21.92
CA SER A 22 -4.93 -11.54 -22.85
C SER A 22 -6.25 -11.74 -22.11
N GLN A 23 -6.26 -12.63 -21.11
CA GLN A 23 -7.41 -12.87 -20.26
C GLN A 23 -7.85 -11.59 -19.53
N MET A 24 -6.90 -10.91 -18.90
CA MET A 24 -7.16 -9.66 -18.17
C MET A 24 -7.69 -8.57 -19.09
N ASN A 25 -7.08 -8.36 -20.26
CA ASN A 25 -7.52 -7.35 -21.22
C ASN A 25 -8.97 -7.62 -21.71
N LYS A 26 -9.28 -8.88 -22.05
CA LYS A 26 -10.64 -9.29 -22.46
C LYS A 26 -11.67 -9.01 -21.36
N TYR A 27 -11.32 -9.32 -20.11
CA TYR A 27 -12.21 -9.07 -18.96
C TYR A 27 -12.48 -7.56 -18.74
N LEU A 28 -11.42 -6.75 -18.71
CA LEU A 28 -11.54 -5.31 -18.40
C LEU A 28 -12.23 -4.51 -19.49
N ILE A 29 -12.01 -4.82 -20.77
CA ILE A 29 -12.72 -4.20 -21.90
C ILE A 29 -14.23 -4.41 -21.78
N LYS A 30 -14.64 -5.65 -21.49
CA LYS A 30 -16.07 -5.99 -21.35
C LYS A 30 -16.76 -5.19 -20.24
N LYS A 31 -16.02 -4.81 -19.19
CA LYS A 31 -16.56 -4.10 -18.00
C LYS A 31 -16.56 -2.58 -18.14
N LYS A 32 -15.92 -2.01 -19.16
CA LYS A 32 -15.88 -0.54 -19.43
C LYS A 32 -15.50 0.31 -18.22
N ILE A 33 -14.51 -0.13 -17.43
CA ILE A 33 -14.12 0.54 -16.18
C ILE A 33 -13.32 1.82 -16.44
N LYS A 34 -13.50 2.83 -15.59
CA LYS A 34 -12.75 4.11 -15.60
C LYS A 34 -11.50 4.04 -14.71
N TYR A 35 -11.61 3.38 -13.57
CA TYR A 35 -10.55 3.25 -12.57
C TYR A 35 -10.24 1.80 -12.27
N LEU A 36 -8.97 1.47 -12.11
CA LEU A 36 -8.51 0.18 -11.60
C LEU A 36 -7.66 0.40 -10.36
N ILE A 37 -8.12 -0.13 -9.22
CA ILE A 37 -7.37 -0.11 -7.96
C ILE A 37 -6.64 -1.46 -7.85
N HIS A 38 -5.32 -1.43 -8.05
CA HIS A 38 -4.49 -2.61 -8.02
C HIS A 38 -4.02 -2.92 -6.60
N VAL A 39 -4.76 -3.80 -5.93
CA VAL A 39 -4.44 -4.32 -4.59
C VAL A 39 -3.88 -5.73 -4.63
N ALA A 40 -3.99 -6.42 -5.78
CA ALA A 40 -3.47 -7.77 -5.95
C ALA A 40 -1.95 -7.79 -5.83
N GLY A 41 -1.43 -8.85 -5.24
CA GLY A 41 -0.01 -9.06 -5.05
C GLY A 41 0.28 -9.94 -3.84
N LEU A 42 1.50 -10.41 -3.77
CA LEU A 42 1.99 -11.19 -2.64
C LEU A 42 2.42 -10.25 -1.52
N SER A 43 1.88 -10.42 -0.31
CA SER A 43 2.23 -9.57 0.84
C SER A 43 2.53 -10.36 2.11
N ARG A 44 1.90 -11.51 2.30
CA ARG A 44 2.05 -12.34 3.51
C ARG A 44 2.01 -13.84 3.14
N PRO A 45 2.70 -14.71 3.91
CA PRO A 45 3.66 -14.37 4.97
C PRO A 45 4.93 -13.74 4.40
N MET A 46 5.62 -12.90 5.18
CA MET A 46 6.83 -12.19 4.71
C MET A 46 7.94 -13.14 4.28
N SER A 47 8.06 -14.31 4.93
CA SER A 47 9.04 -15.35 4.59
C SER A 47 8.93 -15.88 3.16
N ILE A 48 7.76 -15.77 2.52
CA ILE A 48 7.59 -16.27 1.15
C ILE A 48 8.42 -15.49 0.14
N HIS A 49 8.70 -14.21 0.43
CA HIS A 49 9.53 -13.36 -0.43
C HIS A 49 11.02 -13.76 -0.39
N GLU A 50 11.44 -14.44 0.68
CA GLU A 50 12.80 -15.00 0.82
C GLU A 50 12.84 -16.43 0.27
N ASN A 51 11.82 -17.25 0.55
CA ASN A 51 11.82 -18.68 0.22
C ASN A 51 11.35 -18.97 -1.22
N ASN A 52 10.62 -18.05 -1.84
CA ASN A 52 10.11 -18.18 -3.22
C ASN A 52 10.15 -16.85 -3.96
N ILE A 53 11.35 -16.45 -4.33
CA ILE A 53 11.62 -15.17 -5.03
C ILE A 53 10.86 -15.11 -6.36
N SER A 54 10.79 -16.22 -7.11
CA SER A 54 10.08 -16.30 -8.40
C SER A 54 8.59 -15.94 -8.24
N LYS A 55 7.93 -16.42 -7.19
CA LYS A 55 6.53 -16.07 -6.91
C LYS A 55 6.37 -14.58 -6.60
N SER A 56 7.32 -14.01 -5.86
CA SER A 56 7.35 -12.59 -5.54
C SER A 56 7.53 -11.73 -6.79
N ILE A 57 8.48 -12.09 -7.66
CA ILE A 57 8.72 -11.43 -8.95
C ILE A 57 7.46 -11.53 -9.83
N ASN A 58 6.92 -12.73 -10.02
CA ASN A 58 5.78 -12.95 -10.89
C ASN A 58 4.58 -12.09 -10.47
N LEU A 59 4.17 -12.16 -9.19
CA LEU A 59 2.95 -11.47 -8.75
C LEU A 59 3.15 -9.96 -8.56
N ASN A 60 4.26 -9.54 -7.94
CA ASN A 60 4.42 -8.13 -7.57
C ASN A 60 5.06 -7.27 -8.66
N ILE A 61 5.85 -7.86 -9.55
CA ILE A 61 6.55 -7.12 -10.63
C ILE A 61 5.86 -7.39 -11.96
N ILE A 62 5.89 -8.64 -12.45
CA ILE A 62 5.35 -8.99 -13.78
C ILE A 62 3.84 -8.77 -13.83
N GLY A 63 3.10 -9.23 -12.81
CA GLY A 63 1.66 -9.00 -12.69
C GLY A 63 1.31 -7.51 -12.69
N THR A 64 2.05 -6.69 -11.92
CA THR A 64 1.86 -5.23 -11.91
C THR A 64 2.19 -4.61 -13.26
N ALA A 65 3.27 -5.03 -13.94
CA ALA A 65 3.61 -4.55 -15.28
C ALA A 65 2.53 -4.88 -16.31
N ASN A 66 1.93 -6.07 -16.23
CA ASN A 66 0.79 -6.46 -17.07
C ASN A 66 -0.44 -5.57 -16.81
N ILE A 67 -0.76 -5.27 -15.55
CA ILE A 67 -1.81 -4.32 -15.17
C ILE A 67 -1.55 -2.94 -15.80
N VAL A 68 -0.32 -2.43 -15.73
CA VAL A 68 0.05 -1.15 -16.37
C VAL A 68 -0.19 -1.19 -17.87
N LYS A 69 0.24 -2.26 -18.55
CA LYS A 69 0.04 -2.42 -20.01
C LYS A 69 -1.44 -2.42 -20.38
N VAL A 70 -2.28 -3.13 -19.63
CA VAL A 70 -3.73 -3.15 -19.88
C VAL A 70 -4.37 -1.80 -19.60
N CYS A 71 -4.03 -1.14 -18.50
CA CYS A 71 -4.53 0.18 -18.18
C CYS A 71 -4.15 1.21 -19.27
N LYS A 72 -2.88 1.19 -19.72
CA LYS A 72 -2.43 2.06 -20.82
C LYS A 72 -3.20 1.80 -22.11
N LYS A 73 -3.36 0.53 -22.51
CA LYS A 73 -4.07 0.13 -23.73
C LYS A 73 -5.52 0.62 -23.76
N ASN A 74 -6.20 0.59 -22.61
CA ASN A 74 -7.62 0.91 -22.49
C ASN A 74 -7.91 2.28 -21.86
N ASN A 75 -6.88 3.12 -21.69
CA ASN A 75 -6.96 4.45 -21.05
C ASN A 75 -7.60 4.43 -19.65
N ILE A 76 -7.37 3.35 -18.87
CA ILE A 76 -7.90 3.16 -17.52
C ILE A 76 -6.99 3.87 -16.52
N LYS A 77 -7.55 4.69 -15.62
CA LYS A 77 -6.80 5.28 -14.51
C LYS A 77 -6.36 4.19 -13.53
N LEU A 78 -5.03 4.11 -13.28
CA LEU A 78 -4.46 3.10 -12.38
C LEU A 78 -4.15 3.69 -11.01
N ILE A 79 -4.69 3.10 -9.95
CA ILE A 79 -4.32 3.36 -8.56
C ILE A 79 -3.55 2.13 -8.03
N TYR A 80 -2.27 2.28 -7.73
CA TYR A 80 -1.41 1.20 -7.27
C TYR A 80 -1.14 1.29 -5.78
N ILE A 81 -1.44 0.23 -5.04
CA ILE A 81 -1.13 0.14 -3.61
C ILE A 81 0.31 -0.35 -3.43
N SER A 82 1.22 0.57 -3.15
CA SER A 82 2.60 0.31 -2.75
C SER A 82 2.73 0.27 -1.22
N THR A 83 3.91 0.43 -0.68
CA THR A 83 4.21 0.30 0.76
C THR A 83 5.22 1.37 1.22
N ASN A 84 5.13 1.77 2.49
CA ASN A 84 6.15 2.60 3.14
C ASN A 84 7.51 1.88 3.29
N TYR A 85 7.56 0.57 3.12
CA TYR A 85 8.79 -0.22 3.22
C TYR A 85 9.76 0.00 2.05
N VAL A 86 9.35 0.73 1.01
CA VAL A 86 10.26 1.19 -0.05
C VAL A 86 11.28 2.22 0.44
N TYR A 87 11.03 2.88 1.57
CA TYR A 87 11.96 3.82 2.21
C TYR A 87 13.00 3.10 3.08
N PRO A 88 14.16 3.75 3.36
CA PRO A 88 15.27 3.13 4.11
C PRO A 88 14.93 2.65 5.53
N GLY A 89 13.94 3.24 6.19
CA GLY A 89 13.54 2.83 7.54
C GLY A 89 14.48 3.25 8.67
N VAL A 90 15.35 4.24 8.46
CA VAL A 90 16.36 4.69 9.43
C VAL A 90 15.93 5.98 10.14
N LYS A 91 15.66 7.05 9.38
CA LYS A 91 15.37 8.40 9.92
C LYS A 91 13.88 8.64 10.15
N GLY A 92 13.02 7.96 9.39
CA GLY A 92 11.59 8.21 9.40
C GLY A 92 11.19 9.55 8.77
N ASN A 93 9.90 9.89 8.91
CA ASN A 93 9.32 11.11 8.34
C ASN A 93 9.58 11.27 6.83
N TYR A 94 9.54 10.15 6.09
CA TYR A 94 9.80 10.13 4.65
C TYR A 94 8.66 10.78 3.89
N ASN A 95 8.99 11.74 3.02
CA ASN A 95 8.07 12.32 2.04
C ASN A 95 8.18 11.58 0.70
N GLU A 96 7.34 11.92 -0.25
CA GLU A 96 7.24 11.24 -1.54
C GLU A 96 8.52 11.33 -2.39
N ASN A 97 9.35 12.36 -2.16
CA ASN A 97 10.63 12.60 -2.85
C ASN A 97 11.84 12.02 -2.10
N SER A 98 11.63 11.41 -0.92
CA SER A 98 12.71 10.82 -0.14
C SER A 98 13.36 9.65 -0.92
N PRO A 99 14.68 9.45 -0.79
CA PRO A 99 15.38 8.33 -1.43
C PRO A 99 14.76 6.99 -1.07
N LEU A 100 14.73 6.07 -2.04
CA LEU A 100 14.21 4.72 -1.88
C LEU A 100 15.35 3.75 -1.62
N LYS A 101 15.22 2.94 -0.58
CA LYS A 101 16.15 1.86 -0.25
C LYS A 101 15.39 0.79 0.54
N PRO A 102 14.71 -0.13 -0.15
CA PRO A 102 14.00 -1.23 0.49
C PRO A 102 14.90 -2.07 1.38
N PHE A 103 14.40 -2.50 2.52
CA PHE A 103 15.19 -3.27 3.50
C PHE A 103 14.88 -4.78 3.49
N ASN A 104 13.94 -5.25 2.66
CA ASN A 104 13.62 -6.67 2.49
C ASN A 104 13.08 -6.97 1.08
N ASN A 105 13.02 -8.26 0.72
CA ASN A 105 12.60 -8.70 -0.60
C ASN A 105 11.13 -8.34 -0.93
N TYR A 106 10.23 -8.33 0.06
CA TYR A 106 8.88 -7.81 -0.14
C TYR A 106 8.90 -6.37 -0.65
N ALA A 107 9.63 -5.50 0.03
CA ALA A 107 9.70 -4.09 -0.34
C ALA A 107 10.38 -3.88 -1.71
N TRP A 108 11.42 -4.67 -2.05
CA TRP A 108 12.02 -4.68 -3.37
C TRP A 108 11.04 -5.10 -4.45
N SER A 109 10.24 -6.15 -4.22
CA SER A 109 9.23 -6.59 -5.18
C SER A 109 8.13 -5.54 -5.38
N LYS A 110 7.71 -4.84 -4.32
CA LYS A 110 6.76 -3.74 -4.43
C LYS A 110 7.34 -2.53 -5.17
N LEU A 111 8.60 -2.19 -4.94
CA LEU A 111 9.31 -1.13 -5.67
C LEU A 111 9.48 -1.50 -7.15
N GLY A 112 9.77 -2.75 -7.48
CA GLY A 112 9.83 -3.23 -8.86
C GLY A 112 8.49 -3.04 -9.61
N GLY A 113 7.37 -3.35 -8.95
CA GLY A 113 6.03 -3.03 -9.48
C GLY A 113 5.81 -1.52 -9.61
N GLU A 114 6.18 -0.73 -8.59
CA GLU A 114 6.06 0.73 -8.59
C GLU A 114 6.82 1.38 -9.76
N ALA A 115 8.02 0.86 -10.09
CA ALA A 115 8.80 1.35 -11.21
C ALA A 115 8.05 1.23 -12.56
N SER A 116 7.33 0.13 -12.78
CA SER A 116 6.50 -0.01 -13.99
C SER A 116 5.30 0.95 -13.99
N VAL A 117 4.69 1.19 -12.85
CA VAL A 117 3.54 2.12 -12.71
C VAL A 117 3.96 3.55 -12.99
N GLN A 118 5.17 3.98 -12.60
CA GLN A 118 5.68 5.33 -12.86
C GLN A 118 5.80 5.66 -14.36
N LEU A 119 5.96 4.67 -15.23
CA LEU A 119 5.96 4.88 -16.69
C LEU A 119 4.58 5.28 -17.24
N TYR A 120 3.51 5.09 -16.48
CA TYR A 120 2.15 5.38 -16.89
C TYR A 120 1.64 6.67 -16.24
N LYS A 121 1.63 7.78 -16.98
CA LYS A 121 1.24 9.11 -16.47
C LYS A 121 -0.18 9.16 -15.89
N ASN A 122 -1.11 8.32 -16.38
CA ASN A 122 -2.47 8.23 -15.83
C ASN A 122 -2.52 7.23 -14.65
N SER A 123 -1.61 7.38 -13.70
CA SER A 123 -1.53 6.56 -12.50
C SER A 123 -1.42 7.38 -11.22
N LEU A 124 -1.73 6.73 -10.09
CA LEU A 124 -1.48 7.19 -8.75
C LEU A 124 -0.86 6.05 -7.94
N ILE A 125 0.29 6.29 -7.34
CA ILE A 125 1.00 5.34 -6.48
C ILE A 125 0.74 5.73 -5.03
N LEU A 126 0.18 4.81 -4.24
CA LEU A 126 -0.09 5.01 -2.83
C LEU A 126 0.93 4.22 -2.01
N ARG A 127 1.91 4.91 -1.40
CA ARG A 127 2.84 4.30 -0.43
C ARG A 127 2.17 4.25 0.92
N VAL A 128 1.52 3.11 1.21
CA VAL A 128 0.69 2.97 2.40
C VAL A 128 1.45 2.39 3.58
N CYS A 129 1.14 2.90 4.78
CA CYS A 129 1.53 2.30 6.05
C CYS A 129 0.26 1.86 6.78
N MET A 130 -0.27 0.68 6.44
CA MET A 130 -1.58 0.23 6.94
C MET A 130 -1.50 -1.05 7.77
N THR A 131 -2.49 -1.21 8.65
CA THR A 131 -2.67 -2.39 9.51
C THR A 131 -4.15 -2.70 9.72
N ASP A 132 -4.44 -3.90 10.22
CA ASP A 132 -5.81 -4.32 10.54
C ASP A 132 -6.35 -3.64 11.80
N PHE A 133 -7.69 -3.53 11.91
CA PHE A 133 -8.39 -3.09 13.09
C PHE A 133 -9.31 -4.19 13.62
N PRO A 134 -9.24 -4.53 14.93
CA PRO A 134 -8.24 -4.09 15.90
C PRO A 134 -6.82 -4.57 15.53
N PHE A 135 -5.79 -4.09 16.23
CA PHE A 135 -4.43 -4.58 16.02
C PHE A 135 -4.36 -6.06 16.43
N THR A 136 -4.09 -6.97 15.46
CA THR A 136 -4.27 -8.41 15.61
C THR A 136 -3.01 -9.19 15.94
N HIS A 137 -1.82 -8.57 15.81
CA HIS A 137 -0.56 -9.27 16.06
C HIS A 137 -0.36 -9.55 17.56
N LYS A 138 0.11 -10.76 17.90
CA LYS A 138 0.36 -11.19 19.29
C LYS A 138 1.57 -10.47 19.93
N LYS A 139 2.49 -9.95 19.10
CA LYS A 139 3.71 -9.25 19.53
C LYS A 139 3.83 -7.91 18.81
N ALA A 140 4.38 -6.90 19.50
CA ALA A 140 4.70 -5.59 18.94
C ALA A 140 6.13 -5.18 19.30
N ILE A 141 6.74 -4.37 18.44
CA ILE A 141 8.17 -4.05 18.53
C ILE A 141 8.35 -2.78 19.36
N THR A 142 9.23 -2.86 20.36
CA THR A 142 9.74 -1.70 21.11
C THR A 142 11.01 -1.16 20.44
N GLY A 143 11.19 0.17 20.48
CA GLY A 143 12.34 0.84 19.83
C GLY A 143 12.17 1.08 18.33
N ALA A 144 11.06 0.67 17.73
CA ALA A 144 10.74 0.94 16.34
C ALA A 144 9.52 1.85 16.19
N LYS A 145 9.58 2.80 15.24
CA LYS A 145 8.53 3.79 14.95
C LYS A 145 7.96 3.61 13.55
N THR A 146 6.67 3.92 13.43
CA THR A 146 5.96 3.89 12.15
C THR A 146 4.75 4.82 12.15
N SER A 147 4.03 4.90 11.02
CA SER A 147 2.82 5.72 10.84
C SER A 147 1.63 4.84 10.50
N PHE A 148 1.31 3.84 11.31
CA PHE A 148 0.17 2.96 11.03
C PHE A 148 -1.15 3.73 10.90
N MET A 149 -1.88 3.40 9.85
CA MET A 149 -3.28 3.74 9.64
C MET A 149 -4.07 2.44 9.48
N PHE A 150 -5.29 2.39 10.01
CA PHE A 150 -6.11 1.20 9.80
C PHE A 150 -6.59 1.11 8.35
N ASN A 151 -6.60 -0.10 7.80
CA ASN A 151 -7.03 -0.38 6.43
C ASN A 151 -8.40 0.21 6.10
N LYS A 152 -9.35 0.24 7.05
CA LYS A 152 -10.68 0.87 6.88
C LYS A 152 -10.60 2.39 6.60
N TYR A 153 -9.60 3.10 7.13
CA TYR A 153 -9.42 4.53 6.84
C TYR A 153 -8.72 4.73 5.48
N VAL A 154 -7.76 3.88 5.15
CA VAL A 154 -7.17 3.86 3.80
C VAL A 154 -8.26 3.66 2.74
N ALA A 155 -9.16 2.69 2.96
CA ALA A 155 -10.28 2.41 2.07
C ALA A 155 -11.26 3.60 1.93
N LYS A 156 -11.46 4.40 3.00
CA LYS A 156 -12.27 5.63 2.95
C LYS A 156 -11.58 6.77 2.18
N ILE A 157 -10.24 6.83 2.20
CA ILE A 157 -9.46 7.87 1.49
C ILE A 157 -9.42 7.61 -0.02
N ILE A 158 -9.28 6.36 -0.44
CA ILE A 158 -9.09 6.02 -1.86
C ILE A 158 -10.16 6.63 -2.78
N PRO A 159 -11.48 6.56 -2.50
CA PRO A 159 -12.50 7.17 -3.36
C PRO A 159 -12.37 8.69 -3.52
N LEU A 160 -11.79 9.35 -2.54
CA LEU A 160 -11.64 10.81 -2.50
C LEU A 160 -10.48 11.30 -3.38
N ILE A 161 -9.57 10.39 -3.78
CA ILE A 161 -8.31 10.70 -4.45
C ILE A 161 -8.14 9.99 -5.79
N LEU A 162 -9.21 9.41 -6.36
CA LEU A 162 -9.12 8.62 -7.60
C LEU A 162 -8.54 9.41 -8.79
N ASP A 163 -8.77 10.71 -8.86
CA ASP A 163 -8.32 11.57 -9.96
C ASP A 163 -6.89 12.13 -9.74
N GLU A 164 -6.32 11.95 -8.54
CA GLU A 164 -4.96 12.40 -8.24
C GLU A 164 -3.93 11.60 -9.05
N LYS A 165 -2.74 12.20 -9.26
CA LYS A 165 -1.65 11.60 -10.04
C LYS A 165 -0.32 11.61 -9.28
N GLY A 166 0.60 10.77 -9.73
CA GLY A 166 1.95 10.68 -9.16
C GLY A 166 2.02 9.82 -7.91
N ILE A 167 2.68 10.29 -6.86
CA ILE A 167 2.93 9.52 -5.63
C ILE A 167 2.30 10.23 -4.45
N LEU A 168 1.68 9.45 -3.54
CA LEU A 168 1.08 9.94 -2.30
C LEU A 168 1.37 8.97 -1.16
N ASN A 169 1.91 9.49 -0.07
CA ASN A 169 2.06 8.76 1.19
C ASN A 169 0.74 8.72 1.95
N ILE A 170 0.33 7.52 2.38
CA ILE A 170 -0.85 7.33 3.23
C ILE A 170 -0.46 6.62 4.52
N GLY A 171 -0.65 7.30 5.64
CA GLY A 171 -0.34 6.79 6.96
C GLY A 171 -0.98 7.63 8.07
N GLY A 172 -0.90 7.13 9.29
CA GLY A 172 -1.35 7.83 10.50
C GLY A 172 -0.26 8.70 11.12
N LYS A 173 -0.47 9.10 12.36
CA LYS A 173 0.53 9.80 13.17
C LYS A 173 1.72 8.88 13.44
N LYS A 174 2.94 9.42 13.43
CA LYS A 174 4.16 8.71 13.86
C LYS A 174 4.01 8.26 15.31
N ARG A 175 4.21 6.97 15.56
CA ARG A 175 4.18 6.38 16.90
C ARG A 175 5.17 5.21 16.99
N GLU A 176 5.59 4.90 18.20
CA GLU A 176 6.24 3.62 18.48
C GLU A 176 5.23 2.48 18.27
N ILE A 177 5.69 1.37 17.67
CA ILE A 177 4.80 0.25 17.29
C ILE A 177 4.10 -0.34 18.51
N ILE A 178 4.81 -0.51 19.63
CA ILE A 178 4.23 -1.05 20.87
C ILE A 178 3.14 -0.12 21.43
N ASN A 179 3.35 1.20 21.41
CA ASN A 179 2.38 2.18 21.90
C ASN A 179 1.10 2.18 21.04
N PHE A 180 1.27 2.04 19.71
CA PHE A 180 0.12 1.87 18.81
C PHE A 180 -0.62 0.55 19.12
N ALA A 181 0.11 -0.55 19.25
CA ALA A 181 -0.47 -1.86 19.53
C ALA A 181 -1.25 -1.88 20.84
N ASN A 182 -0.68 -1.37 21.94
CA ASN A 182 -1.35 -1.30 23.25
C ASN A 182 -2.61 -0.43 23.22
N LYS A 183 -2.61 0.64 22.43
CA LYS A 183 -3.78 1.52 22.31
C LYS A 183 -4.93 0.89 21.54
N PHE A 184 -4.65 0.04 20.56
CA PHE A 184 -5.65 -0.40 19.57
C PHE A 184 -5.82 -1.93 19.50
N SER A 185 -5.25 -2.68 20.39
CA SER A 185 -5.50 -4.10 20.56
C SER A 185 -6.56 -4.35 21.64
N ASN A 186 -7.39 -5.36 21.42
CA ASN A 186 -8.34 -5.85 22.41
C ASN A 186 -7.72 -6.92 23.34
N LYS A 187 -6.42 -7.22 23.16
CA LYS A 187 -5.70 -8.26 23.90
C LYS A 187 -4.37 -7.72 24.41
N ARG A 188 -3.84 -8.35 25.47
CA ARG A 188 -2.48 -8.06 25.95
C ARG A 188 -1.48 -8.36 24.82
N ILE A 189 -0.61 -7.39 24.53
CA ILE A 189 0.42 -7.50 23.49
C ILE A 189 1.76 -7.77 24.15
N ALA A 190 2.42 -8.84 23.74
CA ALA A 190 3.80 -9.09 24.15
C ALA A 190 4.74 -8.15 23.40
N SER A 191 5.79 -7.66 24.06
CA SER A 191 6.82 -6.82 23.44
C SER A 191 8.02 -7.65 22.98
N ILE A 192 8.63 -7.23 21.89
CA ILE A 192 9.93 -7.70 21.44
C ILE A 192 10.81 -6.50 21.10
N HIS A 193 12.01 -6.43 21.67
CA HIS A 193 12.89 -5.29 21.41
C HIS A 193 13.49 -5.38 20.00
N LEU A 194 13.58 -4.23 19.31
CA LEU A 194 14.12 -4.09 17.96
C LEU A 194 15.45 -4.84 17.76
N ASN A 195 16.36 -4.76 18.71
CA ASN A 195 17.68 -5.38 18.65
C ASN A 195 17.63 -6.92 18.55
N LYS A 196 16.50 -7.55 18.87
CA LYS A 196 16.27 -9.00 18.74
C LYS A 196 15.75 -9.41 17.37
N ILE A 197 15.52 -8.45 16.47
CA ILE A 197 14.97 -8.71 15.13
C ILE A 197 16.00 -8.26 14.09
N LYS A 198 16.60 -9.24 13.41
CA LYS A 198 17.60 -8.97 12.38
C LYS A 198 17.00 -8.10 11.26
N ASN A 199 17.73 -7.06 10.87
CA ASN A 199 17.39 -6.18 9.73
C ASN A 199 16.00 -5.52 9.81
N TYR A 200 15.42 -5.34 11.00
CA TYR A 200 14.16 -4.61 11.11
C TYR A 200 14.42 -3.09 11.14
N PRO A 201 13.63 -2.28 10.40
CA PRO A 201 13.86 -0.84 10.32
C PRO A 201 13.52 -0.12 11.63
N LYS A 202 14.34 0.88 11.99
CA LYS A 202 14.15 1.67 13.21
C LYS A 202 12.98 2.65 13.12
N ASP A 203 12.80 3.29 11.97
CA ASP A 203 11.76 4.30 11.78
C ASP A 203 11.28 4.33 10.33
N THR A 204 10.10 3.78 10.09
CA THR A 204 9.43 3.75 8.77
C THR A 204 8.31 4.78 8.67
N SER A 205 8.29 5.78 9.57
CA SER A 205 7.22 6.78 9.58
C SER A 205 7.22 7.63 8.30
N LEU A 206 6.03 8.03 7.91
CA LEU A 206 5.76 8.82 6.70
C LEU A 206 5.51 10.29 7.06
N ASN A 207 6.00 11.18 6.22
CA ASN A 207 5.48 12.53 6.13
C ASN A 207 4.20 12.49 5.29
N ILE A 208 3.10 12.89 5.89
CA ILE A 208 1.76 12.88 5.27
C ILE A 208 1.22 14.29 5.01
N ASN A 209 2.09 15.29 4.93
CA ASN A 209 1.65 16.68 4.73
C ASN A 209 0.94 16.86 3.38
N LYS A 210 1.39 16.17 2.33
CA LYS A 210 0.71 16.17 1.03
C LYS A 210 -0.71 15.61 1.13
N LEU A 211 -0.91 14.49 1.82
CA LEU A 211 -2.24 13.93 2.09
C LEU A 211 -3.12 14.90 2.89
N LYS A 212 -2.58 15.50 3.96
CA LYS A 212 -3.33 16.46 4.77
C LYS A 212 -3.79 17.65 3.95
N LYS A 213 -2.89 18.25 3.15
CA LYS A 213 -3.21 19.37 2.26
C LYS A 213 -4.35 19.00 1.31
N LEU A 214 -4.26 17.83 0.68
CA LEU A 214 -5.28 17.33 -0.24
C LEU A 214 -6.65 17.14 0.44
N LEU A 215 -6.69 16.61 1.68
CA LEU A 215 -7.94 16.46 2.43
C LEU A 215 -8.56 17.82 2.80
N ILE A 216 -7.74 18.80 3.18
CA ILE A 216 -8.19 20.17 3.46
C ILE A 216 -8.77 20.82 2.21
N GLU A 217 -8.09 20.74 1.07
CA GLU A 217 -8.55 21.27 -0.22
C GLU A 217 -9.91 20.67 -0.63
N LYS A 218 -10.16 19.42 -0.26
CA LYS A 218 -11.45 18.74 -0.46
C LYS A 218 -12.48 19.05 0.65
N LYS A 219 -12.21 20.00 1.57
CA LYS A 219 -13.06 20.40 2.70
C LYS A 219 -13.41 19.25 3.65
N LEU A 220 -12.47 18.30 3.84
CA LEU A 220 -12.67 17.13 4.70
C LEU A 220 -11.98 17.33 6.05
N ASN A 221 -12.64 16.87 7.13
CA ASN A 221 -12.04 16.88 8.45
C ASN A 221 -10.94 15.80 8.55
N ILE A 222 -9.70 16.24 8.74
CA ILE A 222 -8.53 15.34 8.82
C ILE A 222 -8.69 14.30 9.93
N SER A 223 -9.31 14.65 11.07
CA SER A 223 -9.45 13.76 12.23
C SER A 223 -10.32 12.53 11.94
N ASP A 224 -11.16 12.56 10.90
CA ASP A 224 -12.00 11.44 10.51
C ASP A 224 -11.21 10.33 9.79
N TYR A 225 -10.04 10.68 9.26
CA TYR A 225 -9.19 9.81 8.45
C TYR A 225 -7.85 9.48 9.12
N ILE A 226 -7.26 10.44 9.85
CA ILE A 226 -5.92 10.34 10.43
C ILE A 226 -6.01 10.30 11.96
N LYS A 227 -5.97 9.11 12.54
CA LYS A 227 -6.04 8.86 13.99
C LYS A 227 -4.67 8.80 14.66
#